data_853ea502ef9a009d97512826ebda11b0
#
_entry.id   853ea502ef9a009d97512826ebda11b0
#
_cell.length_a   1.000
_cell.length_b   1.000
_cell.length_c   1.000
_cell.angle_alpha   90.00
_cell.angle_beta   90.00
_cell.angle_gamma   90.00
#
_symmetry.space_group_name_H-M   'P 1'
#
loop_
_entity.id
_entity.type
_entity.pdbx_description
1 polymer ?
#
loop_
_entity_poly.entity_id
_entity_poly.type
_entity_poly.pdbx_seq_one_letter_code
_entity_poly.pdbx_strand_id
1 'polypeptide(L)'
;AEFKETEHYFLKLSALNERLSDWLNSKEGWRPHVINFSKSFVEEGLQDRAITRDLDWGIDIPENELGDGKKIYVWFEAVIGYLSAAKEWAINNGTPDAWKDFWMNEDAESYYFVGKDNVPFHAIIWPAMLLAYGDLNLPTNVPANQYILIKGEKASASRGVGKTLNDYLDEWNPDSLRYALASILPEQNDSEISEDEMIRRNNEELVAAWGNLVQRVFSQYINNFEKLDF
;
A
#
# COMPACT_ATOMS: atom_id res chain seq x y z
N ALA A 1 -14.48 -30.75 8.36
CA ALA A 1 -13.32 -30.43 7.51
C ALA A 1 -12.84 -31.75 6.91
N GLU A 2 -12.64 -31.82 5.63
CA GLU A 2 -12.10 -32.96 4.92
C GLU A 2 -10.61 -32.69 4.67
N PHE A 3 -9.75 -33.62 5.09
CA PHE A 3 -8.31 -33.51 4.84
C PHE A 3 -8.04 -34.06 3.43
N LYS A 4 -7.41 -33.24 2.57
CA LYS A 4 -7.01 -33.66 1.24
C LYS A 4 -5.51 -33.40 1.09
N GLU A 5 -4.77 -34.40 0.64
CA GLU A 5 -3.38 -34.21 0.22
C GLU A 5 -3.37 -33.60 -1.16
N THR A 6 -2.53 -32.59 -1.37
CA THR A 6 -2.36 -31.91 -2.64
C THR A 6 -0.91 -31.48 -2.83
N GLU A 7 -0.44 -31.48 -4.06
CA GLU A 7 0.91 -31.06 -4.42
C GLU A 7 0.87 -29.60 -4.90
N HIS A 8 1.88 -28.82 -4.53
CA HIS A 8 2.02 -27.42 -4.91
C HIS A 8 3.46 -27.07 -5.24
N TYR A 9 3.65 -26.07 -6.09
CA TYR A 9 4.94 -25.39 -6.20
C TYR A 9 5.13 -24.45 -5.01
N PHE A 10 6.37 -24.35 -4.55
CA PHE A 10 6.76 -23.51 -3.42
C PHE A 10 7.83 -22.51 -3.82
N LEU A 11 7.64 -21.23 -3.46
CA LEU A 11 8.74 -20.28 -3.38
C LEU A 11 9.63 -20.71 -2.19
N LYS A 12 10.90 -21.01 -2.47
CA LYS A 12 11.88 -21.37 -1.44
C LYS A 12 12.33 -20.11 -0.68
N LEU A 13 11.38 -19.55 0.08
CA LEU A 13 11.55 -18.30 0.80
C LEU A 13 12.61 -18.44 1.91
N SER A 14 12.72 -19.63 2.50
CA SER A 14 13.75 -19.95 3.49
C SER A 14 15.18 -19.73 2.99
N ALA A 15 15.45 -19.95 1.70
CA ALA A 15 16.76 -19.74 1.11
C ALA A 15 17.15 -18.25 0.96
N LEU A 16 16.19 -17.35 1.14
CA LEU A 16 16.40 -15.90 1.00
C LEU A 16 16.45 -15.19 2.37
N ASN A 17 16.38 -15.94 3.46
CA ASN A 17 16.29 -15.39 4.82
C ASN A 17 17.43 -14.44 5.16
N GLU A 18 18.68 -14.84 4.92
CA GLU A 18 19.85 -14.03 5.20
C GLU A 18 19.89 -12.75 4.35
N ARG A 19 19.65 -12.87 3.06
CA ARG A 19 19.62 -11.71 2.15
C ARG A 19 18.53 -10.69 2.50
N LEU A 20 17.35 -11.17 2.90
CA LEU A 20 16.27 -10.32 3.37
C LEU A 20 16.61 -9.66 4.71
N SER A 21 17.22 -10.39 5.64
CA SER A 21 17.68 -9.86 6.91
C SER A 21 18.66 -8.71 6.72
N ASP A 22 19.68 -8.90 5.89
CA ASP A 22 20.70 -7.90 5.58
C ASP A 22 20.07 -6.64 4.96
N TRP A 23 19.17 -6.85 3.99
CA TRP A 23 18.44 -5.76 3.35
C TRP A 23 17.56 -4.98 4.34
N LEU A 24 16.80 -5.67 5.19
CA LEU A 24 15.96 -5.01 6.22
C LEU A 24 16.81 -4.26 7.26
N ASN A 25 17.99 -4.78 7.58
CA ASN A 25 18.92 -4.12 8.52
C ASN A 25 19.55 -2.86 7.94
N SER A 26 19.63 -2.73 6.61
CA SER A 26 20.11 -1.53 5.94
C SER A 26 19.04 -0.42 5.84
N LYS A 27 17.78 -0.69 6.22
CA LYS A 27 16.68 0.27 6.04
C LYS A 27 16.62 1.27 7.18
N GLU A 28 16.59 2.54 6.80
CA GLU A 28 16.40 3.69 7.68
C GLU A 28 15.10 4.43 7.32
N GLY A 29 14.51 5.12 8.28
CA GLY A 29 13.34 5.97 8.06
C GLY A 29 12.02 5.22 7.80
N TRP A 30 11.99 3.89 7.86
CA TRP A 30 10.75 3.14 7.78
C TRP A 30 9.93 3.30 9.06
N ARG A 31 8.60 3.26 8.93
CA ARG A 31 7.71 3.31 10.09
C ARG A 31 8.04 2.16 11.07
N PRO A 32 8.14 2.43 12.37
CA PRO A 32 8.59 1.43 13.36
C PRO A 32 7.80 0.12 13.33
N HIS A 33 6.48 0.19 13.16
CA HIS A 33 5.66 -1.02 13.12
C HIS A 33 5.90 -1.88 11.87
N VAL A 34 6.29 -1.27 10.74
CA VAL A 34 6.63 -2.00 9.51
C VAL A 34 7.97 -2.69 9.65
N ILE A 35 9.00 -1.95 10.03
CA ILE A 35 10.35 -2.49 10.10
C ILE A 35 10.49 -3.54 11.22
N ASN A 36 9.88 -3.30 12.39
CA ASN A 36 9.93 -4.23 13.50
C ASN A 36 9.19 -5.53 13.17
N PHE A 37 7.98 -5.45 12.59
CA PHE A 37 7.26 -6.62 12.12
C PHE A 37 8.08 -7.41 11.11
N SER A 38 8.68 -6.73 10.12
CA SER A 38 9.42 -7.39 9.04
C SER A 38 10.69 -8.09 9.58
N LYS A 39 11.41 -7.45 10.49
CA LYS A 39 12.59 -8.05 11.13
C LYS A 39 12.22 -9.26 11.98
N SER A 40 11.22 -9.14 12.85
CA SER A 40 10.75 -10.27 13.66
C SER A 40 10.30 -11.45 12.80
N PHE A 41 9.60 -11.18 11.70
CA PHE A 41 9.14 -12.22 10.78
C PHE A 41 10.29 -12.99 10.12
N VAL A 42 11.39 -12.30 9.80
CA VAL A 42 12.60 -12.93 9.22
C VAL A 42 13.42 -13.64 10.31
N GLU A 43 13.52 -13.06 11.51
CA GLU A 43 14.23 -13.65 12.65
C GLU A 43 13.61 -14.97 13.15
N GLU A 44 12.29 -15.12 13.05
CA GLU A 44 11.57 -16.35 13.34
C GLU A 44 11.88 -17.48 12.35
N GLY A 45 12.52 -17.15 11.23
CA GLY A 45 12.85 -18.08 10.15
C GLY A 45 11.73 -18.22 9.12
N LEU A 46 12.02 -17.79 7.90
CA LEU A 46 11.06 -17.83 6.80
C LEU A 46 10.72 -19.27 6.40
N GLN A 47 9.43 -19.55 6.29
CA GLN A 47 8.92 -20.83 5.79
C GLN A 47 8.66 -20.72 4.28
N ASP A 48 8.95 -21.78 3.54
CA ASP A 48 8.63 -21.88 2.13
C ASP A 48 7.12 -21.71 1.90
N ARG A 49 6.75 -20.95 0.87
CA ARG A 49 5.36 -20.56 0.60
C ARG A 49 4.82 -21.23 -0.64
N ALA A 50 3.71 -21.95 -0.51
CA ALA A 50 2.99 -22.49 -1.65
C ALA A 50 2.48 -21.34 -2.54
N ILE A 51 2.91 -21.33 -3.80
CA ILE A 51 2.60 -20.31 -4.81
C ILE A 51 1.50 -20.73 -5.79
N THR A 52 0.96 -21.92 -5.61
CA THR A 52 -0.14 -22.45 -6.41
C THR A 52 -1.33 -22.82 -5.53
N ARG A 53 -2.50 -22.94 -6.15
CA ARG A 53 -3.76 -23.35 -5.48
C ARG A 53 -4.56 -24.28 -6.39
N ASP A 54 -5.35 -25.15 -5.79
CA ASP A 54 -6.38 -25.93 -6.47
C ASP A 54 -7.56 -25.01 -6.78
N LEU A 55 -7.60 -24.48 -8.00
CA LEU A 55 -8.62 -23.52 -8.46
C LEU A 55 -8.95 -23.79 -9.93
N ASP A 56 -10.21 -23.60 -10.27
CA ASP A 56 -10.68 -23.72 -11.66
C ASP A 56 -10.43 -22.43 -12.48
N TRP A 57 -10.23 -21.30 -11.79
CA TRP A 57 -10.01 -19.99 -12.40
C TRP A 57 -8.75 -19.32 -11.87
N GLY A 58 -8.00 -18.69 -12.74
CA GLY A 58 -6.77 -17.95 -12.43
C GLY A 58 -5.73 -18.08 -13.53
N ILE A 59 -4.51 -17.62 -13.26
CA ILE A 59 -3.37 -17.71 -14.18
C ILE A 59 -2.85 -19.15 -14.17
N ASP A 60 -2.71 -19.71 -15.36
CA ASP A 60 -2.14 -21.05 -15.56
C ASP A 60 -0.66 -21.07 -15.18
N ILE A 61 -0.21 -22.23 -14.70
CA ILE A 61 1.19 -22.44 -14.38
C ILE A 61 1.92 -22.75 -15.68
N PRO A 62 2.95 -21.95 -16.06
CA PRO A 62 3.81 -22.32 -17.16
C PRO A 62 4.48 -23.68 -16.90
N GLU A 63 4.59 -24.54 -17.91
CA GLU A 63 5.26 -25.85 -17.79
C GLU A 63 4.76 -26.66 -16.59
N ASN A 64 3.43 -26.77 -16.46
CA ASN A 64 2.77 -27.39 -15.33
C ASN A 64 2.97 -28.92 -15.29
N GLU A 65 3.87 -29.40 -14.46
CA GLU A 65 4.09 -30.84 -14.19
C GLU A 65 3.08 -31.42 -13.19
N LEU A 66 2.33 -30.56 -12.47
CA LEU A 66 1.35 -30.99 -11.45
C LEU A 66 -0.02 -31.35 -12.03
N GLY A 67 -0.21 -31.22 -13.37
CA GLY A 67 -1.47 -31.48 -14.04
C GLY A 67 -2.49 -30.34 -13.99
N ASP A 68 -3.67 -30.58 -14.55
CA ASP A 68 -4.76 -29.62 -14.62
C ASP A 68 -5.35 -29.29 -13.23
N GLY A 69 -6.03 -28.12 -13.15
CA GLY A 69 -6.69 -27.68 -11.91
C GLY A 69 -5.79 -26.96 -10.91
N LYS A 70 -4.60 -26.58 -11.35
CA LYS A 70 -3.67 -25.75 -10.57
C LYS A 70 -3.55 -24.36 -11.18
N LYS A 71 -3.64 -23.32 -10.35
CA LYS A 71 -3.44 -21.93 -10.75
C LYS A 71 -2.42 -21.26 -9.85
N ILE A 72 -1.78 -20.21 -10.37
CA ILE A 72 -0.90 -19.38 -9.56
C ILE A 72 -1.75 -18.67 -8.50
N TYR A 73 -1.26 -18.62 -7.27
CA TYR A 73 -1.94 -17.97 -6.16
C TYR A 73 -1.93 -16.44 -6.36
N VAL A 74 -3.11 -15.84 -6.39
CA VAL A 74 -3.31 -14.43 -6.72
C VAL A 74 -2.45 -13.48 -5.87
N TRP A 75 -2.30 -13.70 -4.59
CA TRP A 75 -1.48 -12.84 -3.72
C TRP A 75 0.03 -13.01 -3.93
N PHE A 76 0.45 -14.10 -4.55
CA PHE A 76 1.84 -14.24 -4.99
C PHE A 76 2.09 -13.44 -6.28
N GLU A 77 1.23 -13.57 -7.27
CA GLU A 77 1.43 -12.94 -8.57
C GLU A 77 1.06 -11.44 -8.59
N ALA A 78 0.14 -11.01 -7.70
CA ALA A 78 -0.35 -9.64 -7.67
C ALA A 78 0.78 -8.60 -7.49
N VAL A 79 1.80 -8.89 -6.71
CA VAL A 79 2.95 -7.98 -6.52
C VAL A 79 3.83 -7.87 -7.77
N ILE A 80 3.83 -8.88 -8.65
CA ILE A 80 4.52 -8.84 -9.96
C ILE A 80 3.85 -7.80 -10.87
N GLY A 81 2.56 -7.52 -10.65
CA GLY A 81 1.78 -6.54 -11.39
C GLY A 81 2.43 -5.16 -11.46
N TYR A 82 3.15 -4.74 -10.45
CA TYR A 82 3.89 -3.46 -10.47
C TYR A 82 4.92 -3.41 -11.59
N LEU A 83 5.72 -4.47 -11.74
CA LEU A 83 6.71 -4.58 -12.81
C LEU A 83 6.03 -4.76 -14.18
N SER A 84 4.97 -5.57 -14.24
CA SER A 84 4.21 -5.81 -15.47
C SER A 84 3.58 -4.53 -15.98
N ALA A 85 2.99 -3.71 -15.11
CA ALA A 85 2.40 -2.42 -15.48
C ALA A 85 3.46 -1.44 -16.02
N ALA A 86 4.66 -1.41 -15.43
CA ALA A 86 5.76 -0.58 -15.92
C ALA A 86 6.23 -1.02 -17.32
N LYS A 87 6.31 -2.34 -17.57
CA LYS A 87 6.64 -2.88 -18.88
C LYS A 87 5.57 -2.60 -19.92
N GLU A 88 4.30 -2.79 -19.57
CA GLU A 88 3.16 -2.49 -20.46
C GLU A 88 3.14 -1.00 -20.82
N TRP A 89 3.33 -0.12 -19.81
CA TRP A 89 3.44 1.32 -20.05
C TRP A 89 4.56 1.64 -21.05
N ALA A 90 5.76 1.07 -20.88
CA ALA A 90 6.89 1.30 -21.76
C ALA A 90 6.62 0.86 -23.21
N ILE A 91 6.00 -0.30 -23.39
CA ILE A 91 5.58 -0.81 -24.71
C ILE A 91 4.56 0.12 -25.35
N ASN A 92 3.52 0.51 -24.62
CA ASN A 92 2.44 1.36 -25.12
C ASN A 92 2.92 2.76 -25.52
N ASN A 93 4.00 3.25 -24.90
CA ASN A 93 4.64 4.53 -25.26
C ASN A 93 5.72 4.41 -26.35
N GLY A 94 5.92 3.24 -26.95
CA GLY A 94 6.90 3.01 -28.00
C GLY A 94 8.36 3.02 -27.51
N THR A 95 8.58 2.91 -26.21
CA THR A 95 9.90 2.88 -25.57
C THR A 95 10.04 1.60 -24.71
N PRO A 96 10.11 0.41 -25.32
CA PRO A 96 9.94 -0.87 -24.61
C PRO A 96 10.95 -1.14 -23.50
N ASP A 97 12.06 -0.42 -23.46
CA ASP A 97 13.08 -0.53 -22.43
C ASP A 97 12.98 0.53 -21.33
N ALA A 98 12.10 1.54 -21.44
CA ALA A 98 12.00 2.65 -20.49
C ALA A 98 11.58 2.23 -19.06
N TRP A 99 10.98 1.05 -18.88
CA TRP A 99 10.69 0.50 -17.56
C TRP A 99 11.96 0.28 -16.74
N LYS A 100 13.13 0.08 -17.38
CA LYS A 100 14.42 -0.12 -16.73
C LYS A 100 14.88 1.12 -15.96
N ASP A 101 14.49 2.32 -16.42
CA ASP A 101 14.83 3.58 -15.77
C ASP A 101 14.24 3.68 -14.35
N PHE A 102 13.17 2.94 -14.08
CA PHE A 102 12.51 2.88 -12.77
C PHE A 102 12.91 1.66 -11.95
N TRP A 103 13.26 0.55 -12.60
CA TRP A 103 13.45 -0.74 -11.94
C TRP A 103 14.90 -1.21 -11.85
N MET A 104 15.79 -0.62 -12.63
CA MET A 104 17.22 -1.01 -12.69
C MET A 104 18.18 0.17 -12.50
N ASN A 105 17.66 1.39 -12.46
CA ASN A 105 18.47 2.58 -12.19
C ASN A 105 18.65 2.74 -10.67
N GLU A 106 19.89 2.78 -10.20
CA GLU A 106 20.23 2.90 -8.77
C GLU A 106 19.72 4.20 -8.11
N ASP A 107 19.50 5.25 -8.90
CA ASP A 107 18.94 6.53 -8.43
C ASP A 107 17.40 6.51 -8.33
N ALA A 108 16.73 5.48 -8.84
CA ALA A 108 15.28 5.39 -8.79
C ALA A 108 14.80 4.89 -7.42
N GLU A 109 13.83 5.59 -6.85
CA GLU A 109 13.22 5.24 -5.59
C GLU A 109 11.80 4.68 -5.78
N SER A 110 11.44 3.65 -5.01
CA SER A 110 10.12 3.04 -5.02
C SER A 110 9.47 3.04 -3.64
N TYR A 111 8.26 3.60 -3.56
CA TYR A 111 7.47 3.72 -2.34
C TYR A 111 6.14 2.98 -2.49
N TYR A 112 5.88 2.02 -1.60
CA TYR A 112 4.66 1.20 -1.61
C TYR A 112 3.72 1.62 -0.50
N PHE A 113 2.77 2.50 -0.80
CA PHE A 113 1.74 2.94 0.14
C PHE A 113 0.64 1.88 0.27
N VAL A 114 0.59 1.22 1.40
CA VAL A 114 -0.29 0.06 1.63
C VAL A 114 -0.96 0.11 3.00
N GLY A 115 -1.97 -0.71 3.23
CA GLY A 115 -2.47 -1.00 4.57
C GLY A 115 -1.62 -2.06 5.26
N LYS A 116 -1.64 -2.10 6.59
CA LYS A 116 -0.81 -3.02 7.40
C LYS A 116 -0.93 -4.49 7.04
N ASP A 117 -2.10 -4.91 6.52
CA ASP A 117 -2.33 -6.30 6.07
C ASP A 117 -1.42 -6.70 4.90
N ASN A 118 -0.93 -5.72 4.15
CA ASN A 118 -0.09 -5.93 2.97
C ASN A 118 1.42 -5.85 3.26
N VAL A 119 1.81 -5.55 4.48
CA VAL A 119 3.24 -5.50 4.87
C VAL A 119 3.98 -6.80 4.55
N PRO A 120 3.45 -8.02 4.85
CA PRO A 120 4.12 -9.27 4.52
C PRO A 120 4.42 -9.42 3.02
N PHE A 121 3.50 -8.94 2.16
CA PHE A 121 3.68 -9.03 0.71
C PHE A 121 4.71 -8.03 0.19
N HIS A 122 4.74 -6.80 0.72
CA HIS A 122 5.58 -5.71 0.19
C HIS A 122 6.94 -5.58 0.89
N ALA A 123 7.07 -6.06 2.12
CA ALA A 123 8.32 -6.00 2.88
C ALA A 123 9.04 -7.36 2.99
N ILE A 124 8.39 -8.47 2.62
CA ILE A 124 9.00 -9.81 2.68
C ILE A 124 8.93 -10.50 1.31
N ILE A 125 7.72 -10.83 0.82
CA ILE A 125 7.54 -11.67 -0.38
C ILE A 125 8.05 -10.96 -1.63
N TRP A 126 7.65 -9.72 -1.86
CA TRP A 126 8.07 -8.95 -3.03
C TRP A 126 9.58 -8.70 -3.06
N PRO A 127 10.21 -8.19 -1.99
CA PRO A 127 11.67 -8.09 -1.95
C PRO A 127 12.39 -9.43 -2.13
N ALA A 128 11.85 -10.52 -1.58
CA ALA A 128 12.42 -11.85 -1.80
C ALA A 128 12.39 -12.26 -3.29
N MET A 129 11.29 -11.98 -3.98
CA MET A 129 11.17 -12.25 -5.43
C MET A 129 12.17 -11.40 -6.23
N LEU A 130 12.30 -10.11 -5.91
CA LEU A 130 13.27 -9.21 -6.54
C LEU A 130 14.71 -9.65 -6.28
N LEU A 131 15.03 -10.05 -5.05
CA LEU A 131 16.34 -10.61 -4.70
C LEU A 131 16.64 -11.92 -5.44
N ALA A 132 15.65 -12.79 -5.62
CA ALA A 132 15.82 -14.05 -6.34
C ALA A 132 15.99 -13.84 -7.85
N TYR A 133 15.24 -12.87 -8.41
CA TYR A 133 15.33 -12.52 -9.84
C TYR A 133 16.69 -11.87 -10.17
N GLY A 134 17.15 -10.95 -9.31
CA GLY A 134 18.39 -10.17 -9.50
C GLY A 134 18.18 -8.94 -10.39
N ASP A 135 19.14 -8.03 -10.31
CA ASP A 135 19.28 -6.82 -11.15
C ASP A 135 18.06 -5.85 -11.12
N LEU A 136 17.15 -6.00 -10.15
CA LEU A 136 16.03 -5.09 -9.93
C LEU A 136 16.15 -4.37 -8.59
N ASN A 137 15.72 -3.11 -8.58
CA ASN A 137 15.70 -2.28 -7.38
C ASN A 137 14.74 -2.85 -6.34
N LEU A 138 15.21 -2.90 -5.10
CA LEU A 138 14.38 -3.26 -3.95
C LEU A 138 13.59 -2.04 -3.46
N PRO A 139 12.45 -2.24 -2.76
CA PRO A 139 11.67 -1.13 -2.22
C PRO A 139 12.52 -0.16 -1.39
N THR A 140 12.39 1.14 -1.70
CA THR A 140 13.00 2.20 -0.89
C THR A 140 12.28 2.28 0.45
N ASN A 141 10.94 2.29 0.42
CA ASN A 141 10.13 2.31 1.63
C ASN A 141 8.76 1.64 1.41
N VAL A 142 8.18 1.13 2.49
CA VAL A 142 6.83 0.58 2.54
C VAL A 142 6.03 1.33 3.60
N PRO A 143 5.50 2.53 3.27
CA PRO A 143 4.69 3.32 4.20
C PRO A 143 3.32 2.66 4.40
N ALA A 144 3.21 1.75 5.37
CA ALA A 144 1.97 1.08 5.67
C ALA A 144 1.15 1.85 6.70
N ASN A 145 -0.14 2.07 6.42
CA ASN A 145 -1.09 2.63 7.36
C ASN A 145 -1.73 1.54 8.21
N GLN A 146 -2.08 1.91 9.42
CA GLN A 146 -2.94 1.14 10.31
C GLN A 146 -4.41 1.22 9.84
N TYR A 147 -5.39 0.81 10.66
CA TYR A 147 -6.79 0.85 10.27
C TYR A 147 -7.47 2.16 10.66
N ILE A 148 -8.42 2.57 9.82
CA ILE A 148 -9.48 3.48 10.24
C ILE A 148 -10.63 2.64 10.80
N LEU A 149 -10.97 2.91 12.07
CA LEU A 149 -12.04 2.24 12.77
C LEU A 149 -13.32 3.09 12.68
N ILE A 150 -14.46 2.40 12.64
CA ILE A 150 -15.79 2.99 12.71
C ILE A 150 -16.49 2.34 13.89
N LYS A 151 -16.79 3.12 14.94
CA LYS A 151 -17.36 2.60 16.20
C LYS A 151 -16.53 1.44 16.80
N GLY A 152 -15.20 1.57 16.75
CA GLY A 152 -14.26 0.59 17.29
C GLY A 152 -14.04 -0.64 16.40
N GLU A 153 -14.69 -0.75 15.24
CA GLU A 153 -14.53 -1.88 14.32
C GLU A 153 -13.85 -1.47 13.02
N LYS A 154 -13.08 -2.37 12.44
CA LYS A 154 -12.49 -2.18 11.11
C LYS A 154 -13.60 -2.01 10.06
N ALA A 155 -13.55 -0.92 9.29
CA ALA A 155 -14.44 -0.71 8.15
C ALA A 155 -14.44 -1.93 7.21
N SER A 156 -15.63 -2.41 6.83
CA SER A 156 -15.76 -3.61 5.99
C SER A 156 -17.05 -3.59 5.19
N ALA A 157 -16.91 -3.45 3.88
CA ALA A 157 -18.05 -3.49 2.96
C ALA A 157 -18.79 -4.84 3.02
N SER A 158 -18.06 -5.96 3.10
CA SER A 158 -18.65 -7.31 3.15
C SER A 158 -19.43 -7.59 4.45
N ARG A 159 -19.12 -6.90 5.54
CA ARG A 159 -19.81 -7.01 6.83
C ARG A 159 -20.79 -5.88 7.09
N GLY A 160 -20.91 -4.91 6.17
CA GLY A 160 -21.76 -3.74 6.35
C GLY A 160 -21.30 -2.79 7.47
N VAL A 161 -20.00 -2.79 7.80
CA VAL A 161 -19.45 -1.88 8.80
C VAL A 161 -18.99 -0.60 8.13
N GLY A 162 -19.69 0.51 8.44
CA GLY A 162 -19.45 1.83 7.89
C GLY A 162 -20.32 2.18 6.69
N LYS A 163 -20.28 3.43 6.29
CA LYS A 163 -20.93 3.96 5.08
C LYS A 163 -20.01 3.73 3.87
N THR A 164 -20.59 3.63 2.69
CA THR A 164 -19.82 3.65 1.45
C THR A 164 -19.27 5.06 1.17
N LEU A 165 -18.29 5.17 0.28
CA LEU A 165 -17.79 6.49 -0.13
C LEU A 165 -18.89 7.35 -0.74
N ASN A 166 -19.82 6.77 -1.51
CA ASN A 166 -20.94 7.49 -2.10
C ASN A 166 -21.88 8.04 -1.02
N ASP A 167 -22.20 7.26 0.03
CA ASP A 167 -23.03 7.72 1.14
C ASP A 167 -22.39 8.94 1.83
N TYR A 168 -21.06 8.93 2.01
CA TYR A 168 -20.36 10.10 2.56
C TYR A 168 -20.40 11.30 1.63
N LEU A 169 -20.25 11.11 0.32
CA LEU A 169 -20.27 12.19 -0.66
C LEU A 169 -21.67 12.81 -0.87
N ASP A 170 -22.73 12.06 -0.57
CA ASP A 170 -24.09 12.58 -0.57
C ASP A 170 -24.36 13.52 0.62
N GLU A 171 -23.65 13.33 1.75
CA GLU A 171 -23.84 14.09 2.98
C GLU A 171 -22.76 15.19 3.18
N TRP A 172 -21.57 15.02 2.60
CA TRP A 172 -20.41 15.85 2.86
C TRP A 172 -19.84 16.48 1.59
N ASN A 173 -19.40 17.74 1.74
CA ASN A 173 -18.55 18.33 0.70
C ASN A 173 -17.24 17.54 0.57
N PRO A 174 -16.78 17.20 -0.67
CA PRO A 174 -15.57 16.42 -0.89
C PRO A 174 -14.32 16.98 -0.20
N ASP A 175 -14.14 18.30 -0.17
CA ASP A 175 -12.96 18.92 0.45
C ASP A 175 -12.99 18.79 1.97
N SER A 176 -14.16 18.95 2.60
CA SER A 176 -14.35 18.74 4.04
C SER A 176 -14.07 17.29 4.43
N LEU A 177 -14.56 16.33 3.62
CA LEU A 177 -14.31 14.90 3.83
C LEU A 177 -12.84 14.57 3.69
N ARG A 178 -12.17 15.06 2.64
CA ARG A 178 -10.72 14.85 2.42
C ARG A 178 -9.91 15.43 3.56
N TYR A 179 -10.23 16.64 4.02
CA TYR A 179 -9.54 17.24 5.16
C TYR A 179 -9.71 16.42 6.44
N ALA A 180 -10.93 16.03 6.77
CA ALA A 180 -11.22 15.21 7.94
C ALA A 180 -10.43 13.89 7.91
N LEU A 181 -10.46 13.18 6.78
CA LEU A 181 -9.70 11.93 6.60
C LEU A 181 -8.19 12.15 6.69
N ALA A 182 -7.66 13.19 6.05
CA ALA A 182 -6.23 13.50 6.10
C ALA A 182 -5.75 13.85 7.51
N SER A 183 -6.60 14.49 8.31
CA SER A 183 -6.27 14.89 9.69
C SER A 183 -6.23 13.73 10.70
N ILE A 184 -6.77 12.57 10.35
CA ILE A 184 -6.80 11.36 11.18
C ILE A 184 -6.07 10.17 10.55
N LEU A 185 -5.16 10.43 9.61
CA LEU A 185 -4.43 9.34 8.94
C LEU A 185 -3.81 8.38 9.97
N PRO A 186 -4.10 7.08 9.85
CA PRO A 186 -3.63 6.07 10.80
C PRO A 186 -2.19 5.66 10.51
N GLU A 187 -1.25 6.60 10.57
CA GLU A 187 0.13 6.34 10.17
C GLU A 187 0.89 5.42 11.12
N GLN A 188 0.65 5.52 12.42
CA GLN A 188 1.34 4.74 13.44
C GLN A 188 0.41 3.86 14.27
N ASN A 189 -0.80 4.34 14.53
CA ASN A 189 -1.82 3.64 15.29
C ASN A 189 -3.13 3.62 14.54
N ASP A 190 -4.01 2.68 14.88
CA ASP A 190 -5.39 2.73 14.41
C ASP A 190 -6.02 4.05 14.83
N SER A 191 -6.78 4.66 13.95
CA SER A 191 -7.54 5.89 14.22
C SER A 191 -9.03 5.64 14.05
N GLU A 192 -9.85 6.39 14.78
CA GLU A 192 -11.30 6.28 14.70
C GLU A 192 -11.87 7.49 13.98
N ILE A 193 -12.83 7.25 13.08
CA ILE A 193 -13.64 8.29 12.44
C ILE A 193 -15.02 8.31 13.05
N SER A 194 -15.46 9.50 13.47
CA SER A 194 -16.84 9.78 13.86
C SER A 194 -17.35 11.04 13.15
N GLU A 195 -18.66 11.11 12.94
CA GLU A 195 -19.28 12.27 12.30
C GLU A 195 -19.07 13.55 13.14
N ASP A 196 -19.16 13.45 14.47
CA ASP A 196 -18.93 14.58 15.37
C ASP A 196 -17.51 15.14 15.23
N GLU A 197 -16.50 14.27 15.14
CA GLU A 197 -15.10 14.69 14.93
C GLU A 197 -14.90 15.30 13.54
N MET A 198 -15.55 14.77 12.52
CA MET A 198 -15.51 15.36 11.18
C MET A 198 -16.12 16.76 11.17
N ILE A 199 -17.29 16.94 11.81
CA ILE A 199 -17.96 18.24 11.96
C ILE A 199 -17.05 19.22 12.72
N ARG A 200 -16.48 18.80 13.83
CA ARG A 200 -15.58 19.60 14.65
C ARG A 200 -14.38 20.09 13.83
N ARG A 201 -13.69 19.21 13.14
CA ARG A 201 -12.52 19.55 12.33
C ARG A 201 -12.86 20.50 11.19
N ASN A 202 -13.96 20.23 10.49
CA ASN A 202 -14.44 21.13 9.45
C ASN A 202 -14.70 22.54 10.00
N ASN A 203 -15.39 22.64 11.10
CA ASN A 203 -15.83 23.95 11.62
C ASN A 203 -14.70 24.70 12.33
N GLU A 204 -13.91 24.03 13.17
CA GLU A 204 -12.88 24.69 13.98
C GLU A 204 -11.59 24.90 13.20
N GLU A 205 -11.19 23.93 12.38
CA GLU A 205 -9.89 23.95 11.71
C GLU A 205 -10.01 24.54 10.29
N LEU A 206 -10.90 24.00 9.46
CA LEU A 206 -11.01 24.43 8.07
C LEU A 206 -11.75 25.79 7.96
N VAL A 207 -12.91 25.93 8.59
CA VAL A 207 -13.71 27.18 8.49
C VAL A 207 -13.16 28.24 9.44
N ALA A 208 -13.05 27.98 10.73
CA ALA A 208 -12.66 29.00 11.69
C ALA A 208 -11.17 29.36 11.61
N ALA A 209 -10.25 28.40 11.64
CA ALA A 209 -8.83 28.71 11.65
C ALA A 209 -8.33 29.13 10.26
N TRP A 210 -8.47 28.24 9.27
CA TRP A 210 -7.98 28.50 7.90
C TRP A 210 -8.79 29.62 7.23
N GLY A 211 -10.12 29.56 7.26
CA GLY A 211 -10.97 30.57 6.66
C GLY A 211 -10.73 31.96 7.22
N ASN A 212 -10.57 32.11 8.55
CA ASN A 212 -10.21 33.39 9.16
C ASN A 212 -8.82 33.88 8.74
N LEU A 213 -7.83 32.99 8.63
CA LEU A 213 -6.50 33.38 8.15
C LEU A 213 -6.58 33.96 6.74
N VAL A 214 -7.22 33.23 5.82
CA VAL A 214 -7.42 33.68 4.43
C VAL A 214 -8.14 35.02 4.39
N GLN A 215 -9.29 35.12 5.09
CA GLN A 215 -10.08 36.35 5.13
C GLN A 215 -9.28 37.54 5.66
N ARG A 216 -8.52 37.38 6.74
CA ARG A 216 -7.71 38.45 7.34
C ARG A 216 -6.59 38.91 6.39
N VAL A 217 -5.87 37.95 5.80
CA VAL A 217 -4.79 38.25 4.86
C VAL A 217 -5.34 39.03 3.65
N PHE A 218 -6.38 38.49 3.00
CA PHE A 218 -6.97 39.15 1.83
C PHE A 218 -7.61 40.50 2.16
N SER A 219 -8.31 40.63 3.29
CA SER A 219 -8.90 41.91 3.69
C SER A 219 -7.83 42.98 3.97
N GLN A 220 -6.72 42.59 4.63
CA GLN A 220 -5.62 43.52 4.86
C GLN A 220 -4.93 43.90 3.55
N TYR A 221 -4.74 42.92 2.66
CA TYR A 221 -4.10 43.18 1.36
C TYR A 221 -4.95 44.12 0.50
N ILE A 222 -6.23 43.83 0.31
CA ILE A 222 -7.15 44.65 -0.48
C ILE A 222 -7.26 46.08 0.07
N ASN A 223 -7.22 46.23 1.40
CA ASN A 223 -7.31 47.54 2.05
C ASN A 223 -6.03 48.37 1.96
N ASN A 224 -4.86 47.74 1.72
CA ASN A 224 -3.58 48.42 1.75
C ASN A 224 -2.85 48.48 0.39
N PHE A 225 -3.30 47.70 -0.59
CA PHE A 225 -2.68 47.62 -1.91
C PHE A 225 -3.73 47.76 -3.02
N GLU A 226 -3.48 48.63 -4.01
CA GLU A 226 -4.44 48.91 -5.10
C GLU A 226 -4.57 47.78 -6.12
N LYS A 227 -3.59 46.87 -6.22
CA LYS A 227 -3.57 45.71 -7.13
C LYS A 227 -2.82 44.52 -6.55
N LEU A 228 -3.36 43.32 -6.80
CA LEU A 228 -2.62 42.06 -6.70
C LEU A 228 -1.82 41.88 -8.01
N ASP A 229 -0.52 42.06 -7.97
CA ASP A 229 0.37 41.63 -9.04
C ASP A 229 0.82 40.19 -8.74
N PHE A 230 0.27 39.25 -9.50
CA PHE A 230 0.68 37.86 -9.51
C PHE A 230 1.55 37.56 -10.70
#